data_63ad579a621b13e2e99cb53e3ff80746
#
_entry.id   63ad579a621b13e2e99cb53e3ff80746
#
_cell.length_a   1.000
_cell.length_b   1.000
_cell.length_c   1.000
_cell.angle_alpha   90.00
_cell.angle_beta   90.00
_cell.angle_gamma   90.00
#
_symmetry.space_group_name_H-M   'P 1'
#
loop_
_entity.id
_entity.type
_entity.pdbx_description
1 polymer ?
#
loop_
_entity_poly.entity_id
_entity_poly.type
_entity_poly.pdbx_seq_one_letter_code
_entity_poly.pdbx_strand_id
1 'polypeptide(L)'
;MIYPGLPSSLTASARKVVPVDFSRRAHKGREKLLGDEGLCTIYCAAMDRIDGRTPDQLRTVSFELSVAPYASGSVLVIMGNTRVICGVTIEENVPRWMKEQGISGGWLTAEYSMLPYSTQPRKPRDIAKGRIDGRSMEIQRLIGRSLRAVVDLEKLGPRTIWVDCDVLQADGGTRTAAITGASLAVAVACRKLVREKKLDVPPVRKLVAAVSAGVLDGQPLIDLNYEEDKLLTVDFSLVATEDGEFVEVQGSGEEATFGQSQLDEMLALGRKGIAELIAAQRVVLARLMVTPPAS
;
A
#
# COMPACT_ATOMS: atom_id res chain seq x y z
N MET A 1 41.78 -19.18 -10.81
CA MET A 1 41.29 -18.26 -11.84
C MET A 1 41.15 -16.91 -11.19
N ILE A 2 42.01 -15.96 -11.60
CA ILE A 2 42.12 -14.61 -11.02
C ILE A 2 41.19 -13.71 -11.86
N TYR A 3 40.21 -13.06 -11.22
CA TYR A 3 39.38 -12.07 -11.87
C TYR A 3 40.10 -10.72 -11.87
N PRO A 4 40.17 -10.02 -12.99
CA PRO A 4 40.77 -8.67 -13.05
C PRO A 4 39.77 -7.62 -12.54
N GLY A 5 40.37 -6.56 -11.97
CA GLY A 5 39.81 -5.52 -11.16
C GLY A 5 38.56 -4.80 -11.67
N LEU A 6 37.69 -4.51 -10.71
CA LEU A 6 36.54 -3.58 -10.83
C LEU A 6 37.05 -2.14 -10.82
N PRO A 7 36.49 -1.22 -11.66
CA PRO A 7 36.80 0.19 -11.57
C PRO A 7 36.13 0.83 -10.34
N SER A 8 36.95 1.54 -9.58
CA SER A 8 36.56 2.37 -8.43
C SER A 8 35.92 3.67 -8.89
N SER A 9 34.59 3.69 -9.15
CA SER A 9 33.78 4.92 -9.17
C SER A 9 32.31 4.58 -9.10
N LEU A 10 31.86 4.04 -7.97
CA LEU A 10 30.45 4.08 -7.59
C LEU A 10 30.28 5.30 -6.69
N THR A 11 30.01 6.46 -7.29
CA THR A 11 29.42 7.59 -6.59
C THR A 11 28.05 7.14 -6.09
N ALA A 12 27.91 7.02 -4.79
CA ALA A 12 26.65 6.72 -4.12
C ALA A 12 25.63 7.82 -4.48
N SER A 13 24.77 7.54 -5.45
CA SER A 13 23.57 8.35 -5.68
C SER A 13 22.75 8.30 -4.41
N ALA A 14 22.65 9.41 -3.70
CA ALA A 14 21.87 9.54 -2.49
C ALA A 14 20.43 9.14 -2.78
N ARG A 15 20.00 8.00 -2.22
CA ARG A 15 18.62 7.53 -2.28
C ARG A 15 17.73 8.61 -1.66
N LYS A 16 16.88 9.24 -2.47
CA LYS A 16 15.96 10.29 -2.01
C LYS A 16 14.82 9.66 -1.25
N VAL A 17 14.92 9.61 0.07
CA VAL A 17 13.79 9.33 0.95
C VAL A 17 12.87 10.54 0.96
N VAL A 18 11.59 10.34 0.72
CA VAL A 18 10.57 11.41 0.76
C VAL A 18 9.66 11.13 1.94
N PRO A 19 9.92 11.71 3.12
CA PRO A 19 8.95 11.68 4.22
C PRO A 19 7.79 12.61 3.88
N VAL A 20 6.56 12.15 4.09
CA VAL A 20 5.35 12.96 4.04
C VAL A 20 4.87 13.10 5.49
N ASP A 21 4.99 14.31 6.03
CA ASP A 21 4.57 14.63 7.39
C ASP A 21 3.15 15.20 7.38
N PHE A 22 2.23 14.48 8.00
CA PHE A 22 0.82 14.87 8.14
C PHE A 22 0.54 15.67 9.42
N SER A 23 1.54 15.92 10.29
CA SER A 23 1.34 16.50 11.62
C SER A 23 0.89 17.99 11.62
N ARG A 24 0.92 18.69 10.47
CA ARG A 24 0.71 20.14 10.41
C ARG A 24 -0.74 20.63 10.29
N ARG A 25 -1.77 19.76 10.32
CA ARG A 25 -3.18 20.22 10.11
C ARG A 25 -4.13 20.09 11.29
N ALA A 26 -3.70 19.79 12.48
CA ALA A 26 -4.60 19.63 13.63
C ALA A 26 -4.32 20.61 14.77
N HIS A 27 -4.45 21.93 14.51
CA HIS A 27 -4.60 22.90 15.58
C HIS A 27 -5.41 24.12 15.11
N LYS A 28 -6.76 24.01 15.25
CA LYS A 28 -7.65 25.19 15.48
C LYS A 28 -9.04 24.70 15.86
N GLY A 29 -9.49 25.10 17.06
CA GLY A 29 -10.90 25.04 17.43
C GLY A 29 -11.20 24.35 18.76
N ARG A 30 -10.75 24.91 19.88
CA ARG A 30 -11.44 24.73 21.16
C ARG A 30 -12.29 25.97 21.40
N GLU A 31 -13.58 25.89 21.11
CA GLU A 31 -14.56 26.81 21.67
C GLU A 31 -15.23 26.15 22.88
N LYS A 32 -15.16 26.85 24.01
CA LYS A 32 -15.92 26.56 25.22
C LYS A 32 -17.37 26.98 24.99
N LEU A 33 -18.30 26.06 25.07
CA LEU A 33 -19.70 26.37 25.36
C LEU A 33 -20.02 25.84 26.76
N LEU A 34 -20.21 26.77 27.67
CA LEU A 34 -20.82 26.55 28.98
C LEU A 34 -22.36 26.57 28.79
N GLY A 35 -23.04 25.53 29.22
CA GLY A 35 -24.49 25.45 29.30
C GLY A 35 -24.87 24.35 30.28
N ASP A 36 -25.50 24.77 31.36
CA ASP A 36 -26.05 23.97 32.45
C ASP A 36 -27.17 23.06 31.93
N GLU A 37 -27.12 21.78 32.26
CA GLU A 37 -28.18 20.86 32.68
C GLU A 37 -27.73 19.40 32.48
N GLY A 38 -27.87 18.63 33.56
CA GLY A 38 -27.40 17.28 33.81
C GLY A 38 -27.53 16.22 32.70
N LEU A 39 -26.61 16.19 31.78
CA LEU A 39 -26.29 15.03 30.97
C LEU A 39 -25.02 14.40 31.53
N CYS A 40 -25.15 13.15 31.99
CA CYS A 40 -24.01 12.31 32.30
C CYS A 40 -23.22 12.09 30.96
N THR A 41 -22.34 13.02 30.66
CA THR A 41 -21.39 12.86 29.55
C THR A 41 -20.43 11.77 30.00
N ILE A 42 -20.64 10.56 29.51
CA ILE A 42 -19.61 9.53 29.58
C ILE A 42 -18.45 10.10 28.79
N TYR A 43 -17.47 10.67 29.49
CA TYR A 43 -16.17 10.94 28.92
C TYR A 43 -15.58 9.58 28.55
N CYS A 44 -15.77 9.17 27.32
CA CYS A 44 -14.91 8.16 26.72
C CYS A 44 -13.52 8.80 26.72
N ALA A 45 -12.70 8.52 27.73
CA ALA A 45 -11.30 8.91 27.68
C ALA A 45 -10.75 8.33 26.38
N ALA A 46 -10.32 9.20 25.47
CA ALA A 46 -9.70 8.77 24.24
C ALA A 46 -8.52 7.88 24.66
N MET A 47 -8.58 6.60 24.28
CA MET A 47 -7.53 5.66 24.60
C MET A 47 -6.26 6.12 23.87
N ASP A 48 -5.22 6.41 24.62
CA ASP A 48 -3.92 6.73 24.04
C ASP A 48 -3.38 5.48 23.34
N ARG A 49 -3.20 5.53 22.03
CA ARG A 49 -2.56 4.44 21.28
C ARG A 49 -1.12 4.25 21.76
N ILE A 50 -0.61 3.02 21.69
CA ILE A 50 0.72 2.63 22.20
C ILE A 50 1.84 3.56 21.68
N ASP A 51 1.68 4.07 20.45
CA ASP A 51 2.63 4.96 19.78
C ASP A 51 2.25 6.46 19.85
N GLY A 52 1.24 6.81 20.65
CA GLY A 52 0.80 8.20 20.90
C GLY A 52 -0.01 8.83 19.76
N ARG A 53 -0.41 8.06 18.73
CA ARG A 53 -1.28 8.55 17.65
C ARG A 53 -2.73 8.70 18.12
N THR A 54 -3.47 9.60 17.46
CA THR A 54 -4.92 9.65 17.59
C THR A 54 -5.59 8.49 16.84
N PRO A 55 -6.82 8.10 17.19
CA PRO A 55 -7.54 7.01 16.52
C PRO A 55 -7.61 7.12 14.99
N ASP A 56 -7.65 8.34 14.48
CA ASP A 56 -7.80 8.69 13.07
C ASP A 56 -6.49 9.04 12.36
N GLN A 57 -5.33 8.80 12.99
CA GLN A 57 -4.02 9.18 12.49
C GLN A 57 -3.27 8.00 11.88
N LEU A 58 -2.76 8.18 10.65
CA LEU A 58 -1.84 7.24 10.02
C LEU A 58 -0.46 7.26 10.68
N ARG A 59 0.27 6.14 10.59
CA ARG A 59 1.71 6.11 10.83
C ARG A 59 2.42 6.99 9.79
N THR A 60 3.65 7.39 10.09
CA THR A 60 4.49 8.08 9.10
C THR A 60 4.64 7.23 7.85
N VAL A 61 4.34 7.83 6.68
CA VAL A 61 4.42 7.16 5.37
C VAL A 61 5.53 7.78 4.55
N SER A 62 6.35 6.93 3.93
CA SER A 62 7.36 7.36 2.97
C SER A 62 7.52 6.34 1.84
N PHE A 63 8.01 6.83 0.70
CA PHE A 63 8.27 6.04 -0.49
C PHE A 63 9.68 6.31 -0.99
N GLU A 64 10.45 5.24 -1.24
CA GLU A 64 11.73 5.31 -1.93
C GLU A 64 11.57 4.69 -3.32
N LEU A 65 11.94 5.44 -4.35
CA LEU A 65 11.81 5.00 -5.74
C LEU A 65 13.11 4.36 -6.23
N SER A 66 12.98 3.53 -7.27
CA SER A 66 14.12 2.93 -7.99
C SER A 66 15.03 2.08 -7.10
N VAL A 67 14.43 1.37 -6.14
CA VAL A 67 15.15 0.49 -5.20
C VAL A 67 15.60 -0.82 -5.83
N ALA A 68 14.98 -1.25 -6.94
CA ALA A 68 15.35 -2.42 -7.74
C ALA A 68 15.72 -1.98 -9.17
N PRO A 69 17.01 -1.90 -9.53
CA PRO A 69 17.46 -1.29 -10.80
C PRO A 69 16.97 -1.99 -12.06
N TYR A 70 16.77 -3.30 -12.00
CA TYR A 70 16.31 -4.09 -13.15
C TYR A 70 14.80 -4.10 -13.34
N ALA A 71 14.04 -3.64 -12.36
CA ALA A 71 12.59 -3.51 -12.49
C ALA A 71 12.21 -2.38 -13.47
N SER A 72 11.08 -2.53 -14.13
CA SER A 72 10.48 -1.46 -14.95
C SER A 72 10.08 -0.25 -14.09
N GLY A 73 9.68 -0.51 -12.84
CA GLY A 73 9.45 0.46 -11.79
C GLY A 73 9.56 -0.23 -10.43
N SER A 74 10.06 0.45 -9.40
CA SER A 74 10.14 -0.12 -8.07
C SER A 74 10.00 0.94 -6.99
N VAL A 75 9.37 0.53 -5.89
CA VAL A 75 9.07 1.37 -4.73
C VAL A 75 9.31 0.57 -3.45
N LEU A 76 10.05 1.13 -2.51
CA LEU A 76 10.00 0.71 -1.12
C LEU A 76 9.00 1.60 -0.41
N VAL A 77 7.89 1.03 0.02
CA VAL A 77 6.91 1.70 0.87
C VAL A 77 7.22 1.42 2.33
N ILE A 78 7.21 2.48 3.13
CA ILE A 78 7.45 2.44 4.57
C ILE A 78 6.26 3.08 5.26
N MET A 79 5.57 2.32 6.11
CA MET A 79 4.44 2.77 6.92
C MET A 79 4.76 2.44 8.39
N GLY A 80 5.22 3.44 9.14
CA GLY A 80 5.83 3.20 10.46
C GLY A 80 7.01 2.23 10.35
N ASN A 81 6.92 1.09 11.01
CA ASN A 81 7.93 0.03 10.94
C ASN A 81 7.66 -1.00 9.83
N THR A 82 6.49 -1.00 9.22
CA THR A 82 6.19 -1.90 8.09
C THR A 82 6.94 -1.43 6.86
N ARG A 83 7.68 -2.35 6.21
CA ARG A 83 8.47 -2.10 5.00
C ARG A 83 8.18 -3.15 3.96
N VAL A 84 7.74 -2.70 2.78
CA VAL A 84 7.45 -3.59 1.64
C VAL A 84 8.13 -3.04 0.40
N ILE A 85 8.91 -3.88 -0.27
CA ILE A 85 9.43 -3.57 -1.60
C ILE A 85 8.44 -4.06 -2.65
N CYS A 86 8.06 -3.18 -3.58
CA CYS A 86 7.18 -3.47 -4.69
C CYS A 86 7.96 -3.29 -6.00
N GLY A 87 8.25 -4.37 -6.69
CA GLY A 87 8.90 -4.39 -8.00
C GLY A 87 7.88 -4.62 -9.10
N VAL A 88 8.06 -3.94 -10.24
CA VAL A 88 7.22 -4.13 -11.43
C VAL A 88 8.10 -4.52 -12.60
N THR A 89 7.81 -5.65 -13.20
CA THR A 89 8.40 -6.09 -14.47
C THR A 89 7.33 -6.06 -15.56
N ILE A 90 7.67 -5.48 -16.71
CA ILE A 90 6.77 -5.46 -17.88
C ILE A 90 7.38 -6.31 -18.98
N GLU A 91 6.65 -7.33 -19.39
CA GLU A 91 7.00 -8.20 -20.51
C GLU A 91 6.18 -7.83 -21.76
N GLU A 92 6.82 -7.76 -22.91
CA GLU A 92 6.20 -7.51 -24.23
C GLU A 92 5.46 -8.76 -24.77
N ASN A 93 4.73 -9.44 -23.89
CA ASN A 93 4.04 -10.68 -24.16
C ASN A 93 2.87 -10.86 -23.18
N VAL A 94 1.83 -11.59 -23.60
CA VAL A 94 0.69 -11.95 -22.76
C VAL A 94 0.71 -13.45 -22.44
N PRO A 95 0.03 -13.88 -21.36
CA PRO A 95 -0.08 -15.28 -20.99
C PRO A 95 -0.63 -16.14 -22.15
N ARG A 96 -0.16 -17.38 -22.23
CA ARG A 96 -0.53 -18.32 -23.32
C ARG A 96 -2.04 -18.51 -23.47
N TRP A 97 -2.76 -18.60 -22.35
CA TRP A 97 -4.21 -18.77 -22.34
C TRP A 97 -4.96 -17.58 -22.99
N MET A 98 -4.45 -16.34 -22.86
CA MET A 98 -5.04 -15.17 -23.55
C MET A 98 -4.89 -15.29 -25.06
N LYS A 99 -3.72 -15.74 -25.55
CA LYS A 99 -3.47 -15.97 -26.96
C LYS A 99 -4.37 -17.06 -27.52
N GLU A 100 -4.49 -18.17 -26.79
CA GLU A 100 -5.34 -19.32 -27.20
C GLU A 100 -6.82 -18.96 -27.23
N GLN A 101 -7.27 -18.06 -26.37
CA GLN A 101 -8.67 -17.60 -26.32
C GLN A 101 -8.94 -16.34 -27.18
N GLY A 102 -7.92 -15.79 -27.83
CA GLY A 102 -8.07 -14.57 -28.66
C GLY A 102 -8.47 -13.33 -27.86
N ILE A 103 -8.08 -13.25 -26.57
CA ILE A 103 -8.39 -12.11 -25.71
C ILE A 103 -7.41 -10.99 -26.02
N SER A 104 -7.94 -9.79 -26.34
CA SER A 104 -7.19 -8.57 -26.60
C SER A 104 -6.66 -7.92 -25.31
N GLY A 105 -5.78 -6.92 -25.47
CA GLY A 105 -5.22 -6.15 -24.36
C GLY A 105 -4.07 -6.84 -23.66
N GLY A 106 -3.77 -6.36 -22.47
CA GLY A 106 -2.68 -6.84 -21.63
C GLY A 106 -3.17 -7.62 -20.40
N TRP A 107 -2.22 -8.03 -19.59
CA TRP A 107 -2.48 -8.72 -18.34
C TRP A 107 -1.74 -8.06 -17.17
N LEU A 108 -2.29 -8.17 -15.98
CA LEU A 108 -1.64 -7.76 -14.73
C LEU A 108 -1.84 -8.85 -13.68
N THR A 109 -0.75 -9.29 -13.09
CA THR A 109 -0.73 -10.23 -11.97
C THR A 109 0.17 -9.74 -10.87
N ALA A 110 -0.01 -10.26 -9.66
CA ALA A 110 0.80 -9.89 -8.50
C ALA A 110 1.21 -11.12 -7.71
N GLU A 111 2.40 -11.04 -7.14
CA GLU A 111 2.92 -11.96 -6.15
C GLU A 111 3.16 -11.23 -4.83
N TYR A 112 3.08 -11.97 -3.72
CA TYR A 112 3.30 -11.44 -2.40
C TYR A 112 4.03 -12.46 -1.54
N SER A 113 5.08 -12.03 -0.89
CA SER A 113 5.85 -12.87 0.02
C SER A 113 6.30 -12.10 1.26
N MET A 114 6.26 -12.78 2.39
CA MET A 114 6.92 -12.31 3.60
C MET A 114 8.30 -12.97 3.69
N LEU A 115 9.36 -12.16 3.66
CA LEU A 115 10.71 -12.68 3.78
C LEU A 115 10.94 -13.28 5.18
N PRO A 116 11.82 -14.30 5.32
CA PRO A 116 11.99 -15.01 6.59
C PRO A 116 12.31 -14.11 7.79
N TYR A 117 13.01 -13.03 7.57
CA TYR A 117 13.44 -12.08 8.60
C TYR A 117 12.47 -10.92 8.77
N SER A 118 11.32 -10.91 8.08
CA SER A 118 10.32 -9.85 8.20
C SER A 118 9.55 -9.89 9.51
N THR A 119 9.59 -11.00 10.23
CA THR A 119 8.88 -11.23 11.50
C THR A 119 9.79 -11.81 12.58
N GLN A 120 9.37 -11.65 13.84
CA GLN A 120 9.89 -12.39 14.99
C GLN A 120 8.75 -13.19 15.62
N PRO A 121 8.88 -14.54 15.72
CA PRO A 121 10.00 -15.38 15.26
C PRO A 121 10.10 -15.43 13.72
N ARG A 122 11.24 -15.92 13.21
CA ARG A 122 11.52 -16.08 11.78
C ARG A 122 10.43 -16.88 11.09
N LYS A 123 9.84 -16.33 9.99
CA LYS A 123 8.89 -17.05 9.15
C LYS A 123 9.63 -18.05 8.24
N PRO A 124 9.22 -19.34 8.17
CA PRO A 124 9.74 -20.25 7.16
C PRO A 124 9.38 -19.76 5.75
N ARG A 125 10.24 -20.06 4.75
CA ARG A 125 9.87 -19.80 3.35
C ARG A 125 8.75 -20.75 2.92
N ASP A 126 7.80 -20.26 2.14
CA ASP A 126 6.66 -21.06 1.67
C ASP A 126 7.11 -22.28 0.86
N ILE A 127 8.18 -22.14 0.06
CA ILE A 127 8.75 -23.25 -0.71
C ILE A 127 9.25 -24.40 0.19
N ALA A 128 9.67 -24.12 1.42
CA ALA A 128 10.07 -25.16 2.36
C ALA A 128 8.88 -26.01 2.83
N LYS A 129 7.66 -25.51 2.67
CA LYS A 129 6.41 -26.24 2.95
C LYS A 129 5.84 -26.94 1.72
N GLY A 130 6.49 -26.82 0.55
CA GLY A 130 6.03 -27.37 -0.72
C GLY A 130 4.78 -26.69 -1.32
N ARG A 131 4.28 -25.63 -0.71
CA ARG A 131 3.13 -24.85 -1.20
C ARG A 131 3.18 -23.41 -0.69
N ILE A 132 2.57 -22.51 -1.45
CA ILE A 132 2.36 -21.13 -1.03
C ILE A 132 1.34 -21.14 0.12
N ASP A 133 1.58 -20.31 1.13
CA ASP A 133 0.67 -20.11 2.25
C ASP A 133 -0.68 -19.52 1.76
N GLY A 134 -1.80 -19.99 2.32
CA GLY A 134 -3.15 -19.54 1.93
C GLY A 134 -3.32 -18.03 2.07
N ARG A 135 -2.75 -17.42 3.13
CA ARG A 135 -2.74 -15.97 3.33
C ARG A 135 -1.96 -15.25 2.21
N SER A 136 -0.81 -15.76 1.82
CA SER A 136 -0.03 -15.18 0.72
C SER A 136 -0.81 -15.22 -0.59
N MET A 137 -1.49 -16.34 -0.89
CA MET A 137 -2.34 -16.48 -2.08
C MET A 137 -3.53 -15.50 -2.07
N GLU A 138 -4.18 -15.31 -0.93
CA GLU A 138 -5.27 -14.35 -0.77
C GLU A 138 -4.78 -12.93 -1.07
N ILE A 139 -3.66 -12.52 -0.47
CA ILE A 139 -3.09 -11.18 -0.63
C ILE A 139 -2.63 -10.95 -2.08
N GLN A 140 -2.01 -11.93 -2.74
CA GLN A 140 -1.67 -11.84 -4.17
C GLN A 140 -2.90 -11.53 -5.02
N ARG A 141 -4.00 -12.24 -4.78
CA ARG A 141 -5.26 -12.03 -5.51
C ARG A 141 -5.85 -10.65 -5.23
N LEU A 142 -5.77 -10.18 -3.98
CA LEU A 142 -6.23 -8.87 -3.56
C LEU A 142 -5.44 -7.75 -4.24
N ILE A 143 -4.10 -7.80 -4.23
CA ILE A 143 -3.24 -6.84 -4.92
C ILE A 143 -3.57 -6.82 -6.41
N GLY A 144 -3.62 -7.98 -7.05
CA GLY A 144 -3.93 -8.11 -8.48
C GLY A 144 -5.30 -7.50 -8.84
N ARG A 145 -6.36 -7.78 -8.05
CA ARG A 145 -7.69 -7.17 -8.26
C ARG A 145 -7.65 -5.65 -8.12
N SER A 146 -7.00 -5.17 -7.06
CA SER A 146 -6.92 -3.74 -6.77
C SER A 146 -6.26 -2.96 -7.91
N LEU A 147 -5.19 -3.50 -8.46
CA LEU A 147 -4.48 -2.87 -9.56
C LEU A 147 -5.24 -2.98 -10.90
N ARG A 148 -5.87 -4.13 -11.18
CA ARG A 148 -6.69 -4.28 -12.41
C ARG A 148 -7.91 -3.36 -12.44
N ALA A 149 -8.45 -2.96 -11.30
CA ALA A 149 -9.54 -1.99 -11.22
C ALA A 149 -9.14 -0.60 -11.72
N VAL A 150 -7.85 -0.25 -11.68
CA VAL A 150 -7.36 1.10 -11.98
C VAL A 150 -6.42 1.16 -13.20
N VAL A 151 -6.11 0.03 -13.82
CA VAL A 151 -5.28 -0.06 -15.02
C VAL A 151 -6.14 -0.40 -16.24
N ASP A 152 -5.98 0.35 -17.30
CA ASP A 152 -6.58 0.08 -18.60
C ASP A 152 -5.77 -0.97 -19.34
N LEU A 153 -6.21 -2.24 -19.26
CA LEU A 153 -5.50 -3.34 -19.85
C LEU A 153 -5.54 -3.32 -21.41
N GLU A 154 -6.56 -2.70 -21.99
CA GLU A 154 -6.62 -2.54 -23.46
C GLU A 154 -5.55 -1.54 -23.93
N LYS A 155 -5.42 -0.40 -23.23
CA LYS A 155 -4.37 0.60 -23.51
C LYS A 155 -2.96 0.11 -23.21
N LEU A 156 -2.81 -0.86 -22.31
CA LEU A 156 -1.53 -1.50 -22.05
C LEU A 156 -1.01 -2.25 -23.31
N GLY A 157 -1.94 -2.75 -24.15
CA GLY A 157 -1.62 -3.57 -25.30
C GLY A 157 -1.11 -4.96 -24.90
N PRO A 158 -0.53 -5.74 -25.80
CA PRO A 158 -0.18 -7.15 -25.59
C PRO A 158 1.04 -7.33 -24.65
N ARG A 159 0.95 -6.80 -23.43
CA ARG A 159 1.97 -6.84 -22.40
C ARG A 159 1.47 -7.47 -21.12
N THR A 160 2.38 -8.04 -20.34
CA THR A 160 2.10 -8.51 -18.98
C THR A 160 2.83 -7.62 -17.97
N ILE A 161 2.10 -7.12 -16.99
CA ILE A 161 2.64 -6.48 -15.80
C ILE A 161 2.72 -7.52 -14.68
N TRP A 162 3.92 -7.83 -14.24
CA TRP A 162 4.22 -8.60 -13.04
C TRP A 162 4.49 -7.64 -11.91
N VAL A 163 3.85 -7.86 -10.76
CA VAL A 163 4.02 -7.03 -9.57
C VAL A 163 4.45 -7.93 -8.43
N ASP A 164 5.69 -7.76 -7.98
CA ASP A 164 6.28 -8.54 -6.91
C ASP A 164 6.33 -7.70 -5.63
N CYS A 165 5.68 -8.16 -4.57
CA CYS A 165 5.61 -7.47 -3.29
C CYS A 165 6.28 -8.32 -2.20
N ASP A 166 7.46 -7.90 -1.76
CA ASP A 166 8.23 -8.57 -0.72
C ASP A 166 8.24 -7.76 0.57
N VAL A 167 7.72 -8.37 1.65
CA VAL A 167 7.73 -7.75 2.98
C VAL A 167 9.11 -7.93 3.60
N LEU A 168 9.80 -6.81 3.84
CA LEU A 168 11.10 -6.76 4.50
C LEU A 168 10.97 -6.70 6.03
N GLN A 169 9.94 -6.00 6.52
CA GLN A 169 9.62 -5.88 7.93
C GLN A 169 8.10 -5.75 8.10
N ALA A 170 7.53 -6.56 8.97
CA ALA A 170 6.10 -6.61 9.24
C ALA A 170 5.80 -6.03 10.63
N ASP A 171 4.97 -4.99 10.66
CA ASP A 171 4.45 -4.35 11.87
C ASP A 171 3.01 -3.88 11.64
N GLY A 172 2.10 -4.84 11.34
CA GLY A 172 0.73 -4.55 10.94
C GLY A 172 0.60 -3.96 9.52
N GLY A 173 -0.54 -4.15 8.87
CA GLY A 173 -0.88 -3.52 7.59
C GLY A 173 0.01 -3.90 6.40
N THR A 174 0.63 -5.08 6.36
CA THR A 174 1.53 -5.47 5.26
C THR A 174 0.81 -5.58 3.93
N ARG A 175 -0.45 -6.10 3.92
CA ARG A 175 -1.27 -6.20 2.70
C ARG A 175 -1.66 -4.82 2.15
N THR A 176 -1.98 -3.88 3.02
CA THR A 176 -2.39 -2.52 2.65
C THR A 176 -1.19 -1.69 2.17
N ALA A 177 -0.04 -1.84 2.82
CA ALA A 177 1.22 -1.25 2.35
C ALA A 177 1.62 -1.80 0.97
N ALA A 178 1.49 -3.12 0.75
CA ALA A 178 1.78 -3.74 -0.54
C ALA A 178 0.89 -3.17 -1.67
N ILE A 179 -0.44 -3.03 -1.47
CA ILE A 179 -1.35 -2.44 -2.46
C ILE A 179 -0.95 -0.99 -2.76
N THR A 180 -0.72 -0.20 -1.71
CA THR A 180 -0.38 1.22 -1.84
C THR A 180 0.97 1.41 -2.55
N GLY A 181 1.99 0.63 -2.19
CA GLY A 181 3.30 0.65 -2.85
C GLY A 181 3.25 0.15 -4.28
N ALA A 182 2.52 -0.93 -4.54
CA ALA A 182 2.34 -1.52 -5.88
C ALA A 182 1.62 -0.56 -6.84
N SER A 183 0.59 0.16 -6.37
CA SER A 183 -0.09 1.19 -7.17
C SER A 183 0.90 2.26 -7.67
N LEU A 184 1.76 2.74 -6.79
CA LEU A 184 2.78 3.72 -7.13
C LEU A 184 3.84 3.12 -8.08
N ALA A 185 4.30 1.89 -7.82
CA ALA A 185 5.29 1.20 -8.65
C ALA A 185 4.79 0.97 -10.09
N VAL A 186 3.52 0.55 -10.25
CA VAL A 186 2.88 0.39 -11.55
C VAL A 186 2.75 1.73 -12.27
N ALA A 187 2.36 2.80 -11.58
CA ALA A 187 2.28 4.13 -12.16
C ALA A 187 3.66 4.62 -12.66
N VAL A 188 4.74 4.36 -11.92
CA VAL A 188 6.12 4.67 -12.31
C VAL A 188 6.53 3.87 -13.55
N ALA A 189 6.28 2.55 -13.56
CA ALA A 189 6.61 1.66 -14.67
C ALA A 189 5.86 2.06 -15.96
N CYS A 190 4.57 2.33 -15.87
CA CYS A 190 3.76 2.75 -17.03
C CYS A 190 4.18 4.12 -17.59
N ARG A 191 4.58 5.07 -16.73
CA ARG A 191 5.16 6.35 -17.18
C ARG A 191 6.49 6.18 -17.88
N LYS A 192 7.30 5.18 -17.48
CA LYS A 192 8.53 4.83 -18.19
C LYS A 192 8.25 4.37 -19.61
N LEU A 193 7.22 3.53 -19.83
CA LEU A 193 6.81 3.11 -21.18
C LEU A 193 6.43 4.30 -22.08
N VAL A 194 5.73 5.29 -21.54
CA VAL A 194 5.38 6.52 -22.29
C VAL A 194 6.63 7.34 -22.62
N ARG A 195 7.54 7.50 -21.67
CA ARG A 195 8.81 8.20 -21.90
C ARG A 195 9.67 7.50 -22.96
N GLU A 196 9.64 6.17 -22.99
CA GLU A 196 10.32 5.34 -23.99
C GLU A 196 9.56 5.26 -25.34
N LYS A 197 8.44 5.99 -25.47
CA LYS A 197 7.59 6.00 -26.68
C LYS A 197 7.02 4.61 -27.04
N LYS A 198 6.89 3.73 -26.08
CA LYS A 198 6.24 2.41 -26.22
C LYS A 198 4.73 2.48 -26.05
N LEU A 199 4.24 3.53 -25.41
CA LEU A 199 2.83 3.88 -25.25
C LEU A 199 2.66 5.39 -25.44
N ASP A 200 1.53 5.81 -25.98
CA ASP A 200 1.20 7.23 -26.18
C ASP A 200 0.73 7.87 -24.85
N VAL A 201 -0.01 7.14 -24.05
CA VAL A 201 -0.54 7.59 -22.76
C VAL A 201 -0.37 6.50 -21.71
N PRO A 202 -0.22 6.87 -20.40
CA PRO A 202 -0.16 5.87 -19.35
C PRO A 202 -1.48 5.10 -19.26
N PRO A 203 -1.44 3.76 -19.13
CA PRO A 203 -2.66 2.95 -18.97
C PRO A 203 -3.25 3.03 -17.56
N VAL A 204 -2.56 3.64 -16.60
CA VAL A 204 -3.07 3.84 -15.22
C VAL A 204 -4.11 4.95 -15.24
N ARG A 205 -5.37 4.60 -14.96
CA ARG A 205 -6.51 5.53 -14.95
C ARG A 205 -6.57 6.35 -13.66
N LYS A 206 -6.33 5.67 -12.52
CA LYS A 206 -6.47 6.21 -11.16
C LYS A 206 -5.40 5.61 -10.26
N LEU A 207 -5.05 6.29 -9.19
CA LEU A 207 -4.30 5.68 -8.10
C LEU A 207 -5.24 4.91 -7.18
N VAL A 208 -4.71 3.87 -6.54
CA VAL A 208 -5.40 3.10 -5.50
C VAL A 208 -4.52 3.02 -4.27
N ALA A 209 -5.14 3.07 -3.10
CA ALA A 209 -4.46 2.85 -1.84
C ALA A 209 -5.33 1.97 -0.93
N ALA A 210 -4.70 1.43 0.09
CA ALA A 210 -5.36 0.57 1.07
C ALA A 210 -4.91 0.92 2.48
N VAL A 211 -5.82 0.74 3.44
CA VAL A 211 -5.55 0.97 4.86
C VAL A 211 -6.24 -0.09 5.69
N SER A 212 -5.61 -0.48 6.82
CA SER A 212 -6.25 -1.27 7.85
C SER A 212 -7.02 -0.38 8.81
N ALA A 213 -8.12 -0.88 9.32
CA ALA A 213 -8.87 -0.29 10.42
C ALA A 213 -9.34 -1.42 11.33
N GLY A 214 -9.86 -1.10 12.48
CA GLY A 214 -10.38 -2.11 13.39
C GLY A 214 -11.00 -1.49 14.62
N VAL A 215 -11.57 -2.33 15.46
CA VAL A 215 -12.13 -1.90 16.75
C VAL A 215 -11.29 -2.50 17.87
N LEU A 216 -10.73 -1.63 18.69
CA LEU A 216 -9.97 -1.98 19.89
C LEU A 216 -10.67 -1.35 21.09
N ASP A 217 -11.03 -2.16 22.10
CA ASP A 217 -11.76 -1.73 23.31
C ASP A 217 -12.99 -0.85 22.99
N GLY A 218 -13.74 -1.21 21.93
CA GLY A 218 -14.94 -0.50 21.49
C GLY A 218 -14.67 0.75 20.64
N GLN A 219 -13.40 1.16 20.47
CA GLN A 219 -13.02 2.35 19.69
C GLN A 219 -12.50 1.97 18.30
N PRO A 220 -13.07 2.52 17.22
CA PRO A 220 -12.54 2.39 15.87
C PRO A 220 -11.20 3.11 15.72
N LEU A 221 -10.21 2.42 15.14
CA LEU A 221 -8.86 2.90 14.86
C LEU A 221 -8.49 2.67 13.40
N ILE A 222 -7.57 3.50 12.89
CA ILE A 222 -7.03 3.35 11.53
C ILE A 222 -5.53 3.03 11.58
N ASP A 223 -5.05 2.34 10.54
CA ASP A 223 -3.63 2.03 10.31
C ASP A 223 -2.96 1.41 11.53
N LEU A 224 -3.38 0.18 11.82
CA LEU A 224 -2.99 -0.57 12.99
C LEU A 224 -1.54 -1.05 12.90
N ASN A 225 -0.79 -0.92 13.99
CA ASN A 225 0.47 -1.63 14.17
C ASN A 225 0.21 -3.08 14.62
N TYR A 226 1.26 -3.89 14.70
CA TYR A 226 1.13 -5.32 15.03
C TYR A 226 0.58 -5.58 16.43
N GLU A 227 0.92 -4.75 17.41
CA GLU A 227 0.44 -4.91 18.78
C GLU A 227 -1.05 -4.59 18.90
N GLU A 228 -1.53 -3.59 18.15
CA GLU A 228 -2.96 -3.26 18.06
C GLU A 228 -3.72 -4.35 17.29
N ASP A 229 -3.18 -4.80 16.15
CA ASP A 229 -3.78 -5.82 15.26
C ASP A 229 -4.07 -7.14 16.01
N LYS A 230 -3.22 -7.53 16.98
CA LYS A 230 -3.43 -8.74 17.80
C LYS A 230 -4.58 -8.64 18.81
N LEU A 231 -4.98 -7.44 19.17
CA LEU A 231 -5.93 -7.18 20.26
C LEU A 231 -7.30 -6.74 19.74
N LEU A 232 -7.47 -6.69 18.42
CA LEU A 232 -8.72 -6.25 17.79
C LEU A 232 -9.89 -7.18 18.10
N THR A 233 -11.03 -6.59 18.34
CA THR A 233 -12.32 -7.30 18.31
C THR A 233 -12.93 -7.32 16.91
N VAL A 234 -12.56 -6.39 16.03
CA VAL A 234 -12.96 -6.34 14.63
C VAL A 234 -11.74 -5.99 13.77
N ASP A 235 -11.35 -6.87 12.85
CA ASP A 235 -10.37 -6.60 11.78
C ASP A 235 -11.09 -6.05 10.55
N PHE A 236 -10.60 -4.93 10.03
CA PHE A 236 -11.19 -4.27 8.88
C PHE A 236 -10.09 -3.79 7.92
N SER A 237 -10.31 -3.97 6.64
CA SER A 237 -9.42 -3.42 5.61
C SER A 237 -10.21 -2.81 4.47
N LEU A 238 -9.72 -1.69 3.96
CA LEU A 238 -10.36 -0.92 2.92
C LEU A 238 -9.39 -0.66 1.79
N VAL A 239 -9.84 -0.88 0.56
CA VAL A 239 -9.14 -0.53 -0.67
C VAL A 239 -10.04 0.40 -1.48
N ALA A 240 -9.56 1.61 -1.78
CA ALA A 240 -10.31 2.54 -2.60
C ALA A 240 -9.41 3.35 -3.56
N THR A 241 -10.03 3.88 -4.59
CA THR A 241 -9.40 4.73 -5.60
C THR A 241 -9.27 6.18 -5.12
N GLU A 242 -8.52 6.98 -5.85
CA GLU A 242 -8.37 8.42 -5.60
C GLU A 242 -9.68 9.22 -5.68
N ASP A 243 -10.71 8.68 -6.33
CA ASP A 243 -12.06 9.27 -6.39
C ASP A 243 -12.95 8.78 -5.24
N GLY A 244 -12.41 7.96 -4.33
CA GLY A 244 -13.14 7.42 -3.19
C GLY A 244 -14.05 6.23 -3.52
N GLU A 245 -13.94 5.65 -4.72
CA GLU A 245 -14.67 4.45 -5.12
C GLU A 245 -14.01 3.21 -4.50
N PHE A 246 -14.81 2.34 -3.90
CA PHE A 246 -14.31 1.14 -3.27
C PHE A 246 -13.92 0.07 -4.30
N VAL A 247 -12.75 -0.53 -4.09
CA VAL A 247 -12.32 -1.74 -4.79
C VAL A 247 -12.63 -2.97 -3.94
N GLU A 248 -12.37 -2.88 -2.64
CA GLU A 248 -12.64 -3.94 -1.69
C GLU A 248 -12.90 -3.37 -0.30
N VAL A 249 -13.87 -3.95 0.39
CA VAL A 249 -14.18 -3.73 1.80
C VAL A 249 -14.23 -5.09 2.45
N GLN A 250 -13.37 -5.34 3.42
CA GLN A 250 -13.30 -6.58 4.18
C GLN A 250 -13.42 -6.24 5.65
N GLY A 251 -14.34 -6.91 6.36
CA GLY A 251 -14.53 -6.75 7.80
C GLY A 251 -14.88 -8.09 8.42
N SER A 252 -14.25 -8.41 9.54
CA SER A 252 -14.48 -9.63 10.31
C SER A 252 -14.49 -9.32 11.79
N GLY A 253 -15.52 -9.76 12.49
CA GLY A 253 -15.51 -9.81 13.95
C GLY A 253 -14.69 -11.01 14.40
N GLU A 254 -13.69 -10.79 15.25
CA GLU A 254 -12.90 -11.83 15.88
C GLU A 254 -13.40 -12.00 17.33
N GLU A 255 -14.07 -13.10 17.62
CA GLU A 255 -14.71 -13.37 18.92
C GLU A 255 -15.79 -12.35 19.35
N ALA A 256 -16.17 -11.43 18.45
CA ALA A 256 -17.18 -10.40 18.70
C ALA A 256 -17.97 -10.07 17.42
N THR A 257 -19.07 -9.35 17.58
CA THR A 257 -19.84 -8.78 16.48
C THR A 257 -19.66 -7.26 16.47
N PHE A 258 -19.91 -6.60 15.35
CA PHE A 258 -19.92 -5.14 15.25
C PHE A 258 -21.23 -4.64 14.62
N GLY A 259 -21.65 -3.47 15.07
CA GLY A 259 -22.88 -2.85 14.59
C GLY A 259 -22.66 -1.90 13.43
N GLN A 260 -23.78 -1.38 12.89
CA GLN A 260 -23.77 -0.45 11.76
C GLN A 260 -22.97 0.82 12.07
N SER A 261 -23.07 1.39 13.27
CA SER A 261 -22.34 2.59 13.66
C SER A 261 -20.81 2.39 13.57
N GLN A 262 -20.31 1.26 14.08
CA GLN A 262 -18.88 0.93 14.01
C GLN A 262 -18.44 0.72 12.56
N LEU A 263 -19.26 0.08 11.72
CA LEU A 263 -18.96 -0.06 10.30
C LEU A 263 -18.86 1.31 9.62
N ASP A 264 -19.80 2.21 9.86
CA ASP A 264 -19.82 3.55 9.27
C ASP A 264 -18.60 4.38 9.71
N GLU A 265 -18.20 4.28 10.99
CA GLU A 265 -17.02 4.93 11.52
C GLU A 265 -15.72 4.36 10.90
N MET A 266 -15.57 3.03 10.79
CA MET A 266 -14.42 2.42 10.13
C MET A 266 -14.33 2.80 8.65
N LEU A 267 -15.48 2.87 7.95
CA LEU A 267 -15.52 3.35 6.56
C LEU A 267 -15.09 4.83 6.44
N ALA A 268 -15.55 5.67 7.35
CA ALA A 268 -15.17 7.10 7.37
C ALA A 268 -13.67 7.29 7.63
N LEU A 269 -13.14 6.61 8.64
CA LEU A 269 -11.71 6.60 8.96
C LEU A 269 -10.87 6.05 7.79
N GLY A 270 -11.30 4.95 7.22
CA GLY A 270 -10.63 4.32 6.08
C GLY A 270 -10.57 5.24 4.85
N ARG A 271 -11.67 5.93 4.51
CA ARG A 271 -11.70 6.93 3.42
C ARG A 271 -10.72 8.08 3.68
N LYS A 272 -10.67 8.60 4.91
CA LYS A 272 -9.74 9.65 5.31
C LYS A 272 -8.29 9.19 5.09
N GLY A 273 -7.92 8.02 5.62
CA GLY A 273 -6.57 7.50 5.51
C GLY A 273 -6.16 7.22 4.05
N ILE A 274 -7.06 6.67 3.24
CA ILE A 274 -6.80 6.45 1.81
C ILE A 274 -6.56 7.78 1.09
N ALA A 275 -7.34 8.83 1.37
CA ALA A 275 -7.12 10.13 0.77
C ALA A 275 -5.73 10.72 1.10
N GLU A 276 -5.25 10.53 2.33
CA GLU A 276 -3.91 10.93 2.76
C GLU A 276 -2.82 10.10 2.04
N LEU A 277 -2.99 8.78 1.93
CA LEU A 277 -2.06 7.90 1.20
C LEU A 277 -1.98 8.26 -0.30
N ILE A 278 -3.11 8.53 -0.93
CA ILE A 278 -3.17 8.98 -2.33
C ILE A 278 -2.48 10.36 -2.49
N ALA A 279 -2.68 11.28 -1.57
CA ALA A 279 -1.99 12.56 -1.59
C ALA A 279 -0.45 12.37 -1.51
N ALA A 280 0.02 11.46 -0.67
CA ALA A 280 1.43 11.10 -0.58
C ALA A 280 1.97 10.48 -1.88
N GLN A 281 1.24 9.55 -2.51
CA GLN A 281 1.60 8.99 -3.81
C GLN A 281 1.70 10.07 -4.90
N ARG A 282 0.74 11.01 -4.94
CA ARG A 282 0.74 12.13 -5.90
C ARG A 282 1.95 13.05 -5.74
N VAL A 283 2.34 13.36 -4.49
CA VAL A 283 3.54 14.15 -4.22
C VAL A 283 4.79 13.49 -4.80
N VAL A 284 4.92 12.18 -4.62
CA VAL A 284 6.06 11.42 -5.15
C VAL A 284 6.04 11.39 -6.68
N LEU A 285 4.89 11.15 -7.30
CA LEU A 285 4.74 11.13 -8.76
C LEU A 285 4.99 12.50 -9.41
N ALA A 286 4.61 13.60 -8.76
CA ALA A 286 4.86 14.94 -9.25
C ALA A 286 6.36 15.28 -9.29
N ARG A 287 7.12 14.81 -8.30
CA ARG A 287 8.59 15.01 -8.26
C ARG A 287 9.32 14.30 -9.40
N LEU A 288 8.82 13.17 -9.86
CA LEU A 288 9.38 12.48 -11.04
C LEU A 288 9.22 13.26 -12.35
N MET A 289 8.25 14.18 -12.41
CA MET A 289 8.04 15.03 -13.59
C MET A 289 9.04 16.21 -13.64
N VAL A 290 9.54 16.64 -12.49
CA VAL A 290 10.40 17.83 -12.37
C VAL A 290 11.90 17.49 -12.48
N THR A 291 12.27 16.24 -12.22
CA THR A 291 13.67 15.81 -12.25
C THR A 291 13.96 15.15 -13.61
N PRO A 292 14.78 15.76 -14.49
CA PRO A 292 15.27 15.07 -15.69
C PRO A 292 16.06 13.82 -15.25
N PRO A 293 16.08 12.76 -16.06
CA PRO A 293 16.87 11.57 -15.75
C PRO A 293 18.34 11.96 -15.57
N ALA A 294 18.97 11.45 -14.54
CA ALA A 294 20.43 11.48 -14.46
C ALA A 294 20.95 10.71 -15.69
N SER A 295 21.70 11.42 -16.52
CA SER A 295 22.39 10.94 -17.72
C SER A 295 23.35 9.80 -17.41
#